data_66289caeedafe79cf4e07043d2fc0716
#
_entry.id   66289caeedafe79cf4e07043d2fc0716
#
_cell.length_a   1.000
_cell.length_b   1.000
_cell.length_c   1.000
_cell.angle_alpha   90.00
_cell.angle_beta   90.00
_cell.angle_gamma   90.00
#
_symmetry.space_group_name_H-M   'P 1'
#
loop_
_entity.id
_entity.type
_entity.pdbx_description
1 polymer ?
#
loop_
_entity_poly.entity_id
_entity_poly.type
_entity_poly.pdbx_seq_one_letter_code
_entity_poly.pdbx_strand_id
1 'polypeptide(L)'
;MPTLSELAPKALQVLHDAQSPIGTRAAVVPMANYQAVFCRDAVVTGLQGLMEHDSIRSEGLKTSLQTLRNHQGAQGQIPSNVRLEAGQLKVSFGRLSPKIDSVSWYVLGCAKLVQHGESAPGPWLNSMQSAIAVLETLEFNGSNLIYIPRGGNWADEYLTEGYTLFDQALRAWSLLEAGRTFNQPNWIRKSNLILQVLTSHYVLDDGLFASSLLPGTVDRRMDLAGHCVLAMATEPGTPAVVRALKVISDNTILKGQLPPAFLPVIYPDDPNWSALEGFHLFGMKNKPHHYHNGGIWWIWTAWYAQALRRHGLEAELQSLLELTELVLNSHTDFDFEEYLTSDTLAVGGTPKLCFTATGIRILHFLKNE
;
A
#
# COMPACT_ATOMS: atom_id res chain seq x y z
N MET A 1 -18.44 -6.57 -22.19
CA MET A 1 -17.05 -6.48 -21.69
C MET A 1 -17.07 -5.44 -20.58
N PRO A 2 -16.61 -5.75 -19.35
CA PRO A 2 -16.81 -4.86 -18.23
C PRO A 2 -15.92 -3.61 -18.35
N THR A 3 -16.53 -2.44 -18.15
CA THR A 3 -15.86 -1.15 -18.08
C THR A 3 -15.67 -0.71 -16.62
N LEU A 4 -14.81 0.28 -16.37
CA LEU A 4 -14.70 0.89 -15.03
C LEU A 4 -16.05 1.36 -14.50
N SER A 5 -16.89 1.95 -15.37
CA SER A 5 -18.22 2.43 -15.00
C SER A 5 -19.18 1.30 -14.59
N GLU A 6 -19.08 0.12 -15.18
CA GLU A 6 -19.89 -1.05 -14.81
C GLU A 6 -19.33 -1.79 -13.59
N LEU A 7 -18.01 -1.76 -13.40
CA LEU A 7 -17.36 -2.39 -12.24
C LEU A 7 -17.43 -1.54 -10.97
N ALA A 8 -17.44 -0.21 -11.08
CA ALA A 8 -17.40 0.67 -9.92
C ALA A 8 -18.56 0.46 -8.92
N PRO A 9 -19.84 0.31 -9.33
CA PRO A 9 -20.92 -0.02 -8.39
C PRO A 9 -20.76 -1.41 -7.76
N LYS A 10 -20.25 -2.41 -8.50
CA LYS A 10 -19.96 -3.75 -7.96
C LYS A 10 -18.81 -3.71 -6.96
N ALA A 11 -17.75 -2.92 -7.25
CA ALA A 11 -16.66 -2.68 -6.32
C ALA A 11 -17.16 -2.05 -5.02
N LEU A 12 -18.04 -1.04 -5.11
CA LEU A 12 -18.66 -0.42 -3.94
C LEU A 12 -19.45 -1.44 -3.11
N GLN A 13 -20.20 -2.34 -3.75
CA GLN A 13 -20.92 -3.40 -3.05
C GLN A 13 -19.95 -4.35 -2.30
N VAL A 14 -18.85 -4.78 -2.93
CA VAL A 14 -17.79 -5.59 -2.26
C VAL A 14 -17.28 -4.86 -1.01
N LEU A 15 -17.00 -3.56 -1.11
CA LEU A 15 -16.48 -2.75 0.00
C LEU A 15 -17.50 -2.57 1.14
N HIS A 16 -18.79 -2.47 0.82
CA HIS A 16 -19.85 -2.42 1.82
C HIS A 16 -20.08 -3.80 2.49
N ASP A 17 -20.07 -4.89 1.70
CA ASP A 17 -20.23 -6.25 2.21
C ASP A 17 -19.05 -6.71 3.10
N ALA A 18 -17.90 -6.08 2.95
CA ALA A 18 -16.73 -6.35 3.76
C ALA A 18 -16.82 -5.77 5.18
N GLN A 19 -17.80 -4.90 5.45
CA GLN A 19 -17.95 -4.31 6.78
C GLN A 19 -18.35 -5.36 7.82
N SER A 20 -17.82 -5.24 9.03
CA SER A 20 -18.05 -6.15 10.13
C SER A 20 -18.09 -5.42 11.48
N PRO A 21 -18.57 -6.03 12.56
CA PRO A 21 -18.58 -5.40 13.90
C PRO A 21 -17.19 -4.98 14.43
N ILE A 22 -16.12 -5.52 13.86
CA ILE A 22 -14.73 -5.18 14.26
C ILE A 22 -14.00 -4.33 13.22
N GLY A 23 -14.66 -3.94 12.13
CA GLY A 23 -14.11 -3.11 11.06
C GLY A 23 -14.17 -3.76 9.69
N THR A 24 -13.42 -3.22 8.73
CA THR A 24 -13.40 -3.65 7.33
C THR A 24 -12.52 -4.89 7.16
N ARG A 25 -13.08 -5.99 6.69
CA ARG A 25 -12.36 -7.23 6.35
C ARG A 25 -11.59 -7.06 5.04
N ALA A 26 -10.54 -7.89 4.85
CA ALA A 26 -9.74 -7.82 3.62
C ALA A 26 -10.48 -8.32 2.37
N ALA A 27 -11.39 -9.30 2.53
CA ALA A 27 -12.25 -9.80 1.46
C ALA A 27 -13.61 -10.29 1.97
N VAL A 28 -14.56 -10.42 1.05
CA VAL A 28 -15.91 -10.91 1.36
C VAL A 28 -15.98 -12.45 1.39
N VAL A 29 -15.04 -13.13 0.73
CA VAL A 29 -15.01 -14.60 0.66
C VAL A 29 -14.76 -15.26 2.02
N PRO A 30 -15.31 -16.45 2.30
CA PRO A 30 -15.21 -17.13 3.60
C PRO A 30 -13.85 -17.84 3.80
N MET A 31 -12.74 -17.20 3.37
CA MET A 31 -11.39 -17.69 3.62
C MET A 31 -10.89 -17.11 4.94
N ALA A 32 -10.55 -17.96 5.91
CA ALA A 32 -10.27 -17.59 7.29
C ALA A 32 -9.27 -16.41 7.43
N ASN A 33 -8.21 -16.39 6.63
CA ASN A 33 -7.22 -15.32 6.69
C ASN A 33 -7.79 -13.97 6.24
N TYR A 34 -8.57 -13.94 5.15
CA TYR A 34 -9.13 -12.72 4.57
C TYR A 34 -10.38 -12.19 5.28
N GLN A 35 -10.92 -12.96 6.26
CA GLN A 35 -11.95 -12.47 7.18
C GLN A 35 -11.39 -11.57 8.29
N ALA A 36 -10.10 -11.38 8.34
CA ALA A 36 -9.45 -10.46 9.29
C ALA A 36 -9.56 -9.00 8.84
N VAL A 37 -9.57 -8.10 9.81
CA VAL A 37 -9.35 -6.67 9.64
C VAL A 37 -7.83 -6.47 9.61
N PHE A 38 -7.26 -6.28 8.43
CA PHE A 38 -5.85 -5.91 8.27
C PHE A 38 -5.69 -4.40 8.38
N CYS A 39 -4.66 -3.95 9.09
CA CYS A 39 -4.42 -2.52 9.30
C CYS A 39 -4.27 -1.77 7.98
N ARG A 40 -3.40 -2.25 7.09
CA ARG A 40 -3.16 -1.67 5.76
C ARG A 40 -4.43 -1.62 4.92
N ASP A 41 -5.11 -2.75 4.78
CA ASP A 41 -6.29 -2.90 3.92
C ASP A 41 -7.43 -2.01 4.38
N ALA A 42 -7.69 -1.98 5.68
CA ALA A 42 -8.72 -1.14 6.28
C ALA A 42 -8.42 0.35 6.07
N VAL A 43 -7.16 0.78 6.21
CA VAL A 43 -6.78 2.18 6.01
C VAL A 43 -6.88 2.56 4.54
N VAL A 44 -6.32 1.77 3.62
CA VAL A 44 -6.38 2.05 2.18
C VAL A 44 -7.82 2.16 1.68
N THR A 45 -8.68 1.21 2.09
CA THR A 45 -10.11 1.22 1.76
C THR A 45 -10.83 2.41 2.37
N GLY A 46 -10.52 2.72 3.63
CA GLY A 46 -11.14 3.82 4.35
C GLY A 46 -10.72 5.19 3.81
N LEU A 47 -9.47 5.38 3.40
CA LEU A 47 -9.01 6.64 2.77
C LEU A 47 -9.83 6.98 1.54
N GLN A 48 -10.12 6.01 0.68
CA GLN A 48 -10.98 6.22 -0.48
C GLN A 48 -12.44 6.49 -0.05
N GLY A 49 -12.92 5.83 1.01
CA GLY A 49 -14.23 6.11 1.58
C GLY A 49 -14.38 7.55 2.08
N LEU A 50 -13.37 8.08 2.75
CA LEU A 50 -13.32 9.47 3.19
C LEU A 50 -13.36 10.46 2.00
N MET A 51 -12.61 10.19 0.93
CA MET A 51 -12.59 11.03 -0.27
C MET A 51 -13.93 11.02 -1.01
N GLU A 52 -14.62 9.90 -1.05
CA GLU A 52 -15.94 9.76 -1.69
C GLU A 52 -17.11 10.15 -0.75
N HIS A 53 -16.84 10.59 0.48
CA HIS A 53 -17.85 10.87 1.50
C HIS A 53 -18.80 9.68 1.77
N ASP A 54 -18.27 8.46 1.68
CA ASP A 54 -19.01 7.23 1.95
C ASP A 54 -19.01 6.93 3.46
N SER A 55 -20.16 7.17 4.09
CA SER A 55 -20.31 7.01 5.53
C SER A 55 -20.11 5.55 6.02
N ILE A 56 -20.43 4.54 5.21
CA ILE A 56 -20.27 3.14 5.55
C ILE A 56 -18.76 2.79 5.65
N ARG A 57 -17.97 3.21 4.66
CA ARG A 57 -16.53 2.97 4.65
C ARG A 57 -15.79 3.86 5.67
N SER A 58 -16.24 5.09 5.89
CA SER A 58 -15.70 5.97 6.93
C SER A 58 -15.91 5.38 8.32
N GLU A 59 -17.10 4.87 8.62
CA GLU A 59 -17.35 4.17 9.89
C GLU A 59 -16.59 2.85 9.98
N GLY A 60 -16.45 2.11 8.87
CA GLY A 60 -15.60 0.92 8.79
C GLY A 60 -14.13 1.19 9.13
N LEU A 61 -13.57 2.29 8.61
CA LEU A 61 -12.22 2.76 8.97
C LEU A 61 -12.12 3.05 10.46
N LYS A 62 -13.05 3.84 11.00
CA LYS A 62 -13.07 4.21 12.40
C LYS A 62 -13.14 2.98 13.31
N THR A 63 -14.04 2.04 13.01
CA THR A 63 -14.19 0.80 13.76
C THR A 63 -12.92 -0.06 13.67
N SER A 64 -12.29 -0.16 12.49
CA SER A 64 -11.03 -0.87 12.29
C SER A 64 -9.92 -0.27 13.16
N LEU A 65 -9.74 1.05 13.12
CA LEU A 65 -8.72 1.74 13.91
C LEU A 65 -8.97 1.61 15.42
N GLN A 66 -10.22 1.63 15.86
CA GLN A 66 -10.59 1.38 17.27
C GLN A 66 -10.24 -0.05 17.69
N THR A 67 -10.54 -1.03 16.84
CA THR A 67 -10.19 -2.44 17.08
C THR A 67 -8.68 -2.62 17.20
N LEU A 68 -7.90 -2.06 16.27
CA LEU A 68 -6.45 -2.12 16.31
C LEU A 68 -5.88 -1.44 17.57
N ARG A 69 -6.38 -0.25 17.92
CA ARG A 69 -5.99 0.47 19.15
C ARG A 69 -6.27 -0.34 20.41
N ASN A 70 -7.45 -0.94 20.50
CA ASN A 70 -7.85 -1.73 21.69
C ASN A 70 -7.00 -2.99 21.88
N HIS A 71 -6.26 -3.41 20.82
CA HIS A 71 -5.35 -4.55 20.84
C HIS A 71 -3.89 -4.15 20.59
N GLN A 72 -3.58 -2.88 20.77
CA GLN A 72 -2.20 -2.39 20.71
C GLN A 72 -1.32 -3.13 21.71
N GLY A 73 -0.12 -3.56 21.29
CA GLY A 73 0.83 -4.23 22.15
C GLY A 73 1.33 -3.31 23.28
N ALA A 74 1.81 -3.90 24.38
CA ALA A 74 2.23 -3.17 25.57
C ALA A 74 3.36 -2.14 25.33
N GLN A 75 4.20 -2.35 24.31
CA GLN A 75 5.23 -1.40 23.90
C GLN A 75 4.78 -0.48 22.74
N GLY A 76 3.51 -0.52 22.35
CA GLY A 76 2.97 0.35 21.32
C GLY A 76 2.80 -0.29 19.93
N GLN A 77 3.14 -1.58 19.76
CA GLN A 77 2.99 -2.28 18.47
C GLN A 77 1.53 -2.25 18.01
N ILE A 78 1.32 -1.97 16.73
CA ILE A 78 -0.01 -2.06 16.12
C ILE A 78 -0.20 -3.46 15.51
N PRO A 79 -1.32 -4.15 15.77
CA PRO A 79 -1.59 -5.42 15.12
C PRO A 79 -1.57 -5.29 13.59
N SER A 80 -0.98 -6.27 12.92
CA SER A 80 -1.11 -6.38 11.46
C SER A 80 -2.54 -6.72 11.08
N ASN A 81 -3.18 -7.56 11.88
CA ASN A 81 -4.60 -7.88 11.72
C ASN A 81 -5.25 -8.35 13.03
N VAL A 82 -6.58 -8.23 13.06
CA VAL A 82 -7.45 -8.79 14.10
C VAL A 82 -8.57 -9.56 13.42
N ARG A 83 -8.84 -10.78 13.90
CA ARG A 83 -9.85 -11.68 13.34
C ARG A 83 -10.81 -12.14 14.42
N LEU A 84 -12.10 -12.17 14.10
CA LEU A 84 -13.10 -12.81 14.95
C LEU A 84 -13.21 -14.30 14.54
N GLU A 85 -12.92 -15.21 15.46
CA GLU A 85 -12.94 -16.65 15.24
C GLU A 85 -13.62 -17.33 16.42
N ALA A 86 -14.71 -18.05 16.16
CA ALA A 86 -15.52 -18.72 17.17
C ALA A 86 -15.90 -17.81 18.37
N GLY A 87 -16.23 -16.53 18.09
CA GLY A 87 -16.60 -15.55 19.11
C GLY A 87 -15.43 -14.94 19.89
N GLN A 88 -14.20 -15.30 19.56
CA GLN A 88 -12.97 -14.75 20.17
C GLN A 88 -12.15 -13.94 19.18
N LEU A 89 -11.55 -12.86 19.66
CA LEU A 89 -10.63 -12.05 18.85
C LEU A 89 -9.23 -12.69 18.86
N LYS A 90 -8.72 -12.95 17.68
CA LYS A 90 -7.36 -13.41 17.44
C LYS A 90 -6.55 -12.25 16.88
N VAL A 91 -5.48 -11.87 17.57
CA VAL A 91 -4.60 -10.74 17.24
C VAL A 91 -3.30 -11.26 16.65
N SER A 92 -2.83 -10.63 15.58
CA SER A 92 -1.55 -10.95 14.94
C SER A 92 -0.74 -9.68 14.70
N PHE A 93 0.56 -9.75 14.99
CA PHE A 93 1.53 -8.71 14.65
C PHE A 93 2.41 -9.08 13.45
N GLY A 94 2.05 -10.17 12.77
CA GLY A 94 2.79 -10.78 11.66
C GLY A 94 3.15 -12.22 11.99
N ARG A 95 3.17 -13.09 10.98
CA ARG A 95 3.44 -14.53 11.16
C ARG A 95 4.82 -14.93 10.66
N LEU A 96 5.16 -14.57 9.43
CA LEU A 96 6.48 -14.80 8.83
C LEU A 96 7.51 -13.80 9.36
N SER A 97 7.06 -12.56 9.49
CA SER A 97 7.83 -11.40 9.90
C SER A 97 6.90 -10.42 10.60
N PRO A 98 7.39 -9.63 11.57
CA PRO A 98 6.58 -8.54 12.13
C PRO A 98 6.23 -7.55 11.02
N LYS A 99 4.95 -7.14 10.94
CA LYS A 99 4.46 -6.20 9.94
C LYS A 99 4.68 -4.77 10.41
N ILE A 100 5.80 -4.20 10.01
CA ILE A 100 6.24 -2.87 10.44
C ILE A 100 5.39 -1.76 9.82
N ASP A 101 4.95 -1.94 8.58
CA ASP A 101 4.11 -0.98 7.85
C ASP A 101 2.78 -0.69 8.56
N SER A 102 2.26 -1.65 9.35
CA SER A 102 1.01 -1.48 10.12
C SER A 102 1.01 -0.26 11.02
N VAL A 103 2.17 0.08 11.60
CA VAL A 103 2.30 1.27 12.46
C VAL A 103 2.06 2.55 11.67
N SER A 104 2.72 2.69 10.53
CA SER A 104 2.59 3.90 9.70
C SER A 104 1.19 4.01 9.08
N TRP A 105 0.59 2.89 8.66
CA TRP A 105 -0.80 2.88 8.19
C TRP A 105 -1.77 3.30 9.28
N TYR A 106 -1.61 2.78 10.50
CA TYR A 106 -2.45 3.18 11.64
C TYR A 106 -2.39 4.68 11.91
N VAL A 107 -1.16 5.23 11.99
CA VAL A 107 -0.94 6.67 12.23
C VAL A 107 -1.57 7.52 11.12
N LEU A 108 -1.40 7.11 9.85
CA LEU A 108 -1.99 7.79 8.69
C LEU A 108 -3.53 7.73 8.75
N GLY A 109 -4.09 6.55 9.01
CA GLY A 109 -5.54 6.36 9.11
C GLY A 109 -6.17 7.22 10.20
N CYS A 110 -5.57 7.28 11.39
CA CYS A 110 -6.02 8.14 12.49
C CYS A 110 -5.98 9.62 12.11
N ALA A 111 -4.90 10.07 11.47
CA ALA A 111 -4.77 11.45 11.03
C ALA A 111 -5.85 11.82 10.00
N LYS A 112 -6.04 11.00 8.99
CA LYS A 112 -7.03 11.24 7.94
C LYS A 112 -8.46 11.20 8.46
N LEU A 113 -8.79 10.27 9.36
CA LEU A 113 -10.11 10.22 9.99
C LEU A 113 -10.45 11.52 10.74
N VAL A 114 -9.47 12.10 11.44
CA VAL A 114 -9.65 13.39 12.14
C VAL A 114 -9.72 14.56 11.17
N GLN A 115 -8.89 14.59 10.12
CA GLN A 115 -8.88 15.63 9.09
C GLN A 115 -10.23 15.74 8.36
N HIS A 116 -10.90 14.63 8.12
CA HIS A 116 -12.22 14.59 7.47
C HIS A 116 -13.40 14.79 8.45
N GLY A 117 -13.12 15.09 9.74
CA GLY A 117 -14.16 15.38 10.73
C GLY A 117 -14.91 14.16 11.26
N GLU A 118 -14.49 12.94 10.91
CA GLU A 118 -15.15 11.69 11.30
C GLU A 118 -14.83 11.26 12.75
N SER A 119 -13.88 11.92 13.40
CA SER A 119 -13.53 11.70 14.79
C SER A 119 -12.83 12.90 15.43
N ALA A 120 -13.01 13.06 16.74
CA ALA A 120 -12.21 13.99 17.55
C ALA A 120 -10.76 13.49 17.69
N PRO A 121 -9.76 14.38 17.84
CA PRO A 121 -8.34 13.99 17.93
C PRO A 121 -7.97 13.27 19.25
N GLY A 122 -8.64 13.59 20.37
CA GLY A 122 -8.28 13.12 21.70
C GLY A 122 -8.06 11.62 21.86
N PRO A 123 -8.95 10.75 21.33
CA PRO A 123 -8.81 9.30 21.49
C PRO A 123 -7.56 8.69 20.87
N TRP A 124 -6.91 9.34 19.89
CA TRP A 124 -5.87 8.74 19.06
C TRP A 124 -4.44 9.08 19.47
N LEU A 125 -4.22 10.28 20.02
CA LEU A 125 -2.88 10.86 20.19
C LEU A 125 -1.92 9.94 20.97
N ASN A 126 -2.35 9.45 22.14
CA ASN A 126 -1.49 8.62 23.00
C ASN A 126 -1.11 7.29 22.31
N SER A 127 -2.08 6.64 21.64
CA SER A 127 -1.79 5.37 20.95
C SER A 127 -0.87 5.59 19.75
N MET A 128 -1.02 6.68 19.02
CA MET A 128 -0.10 7.05 17.93
C MET A 128 1.31 7.36 18.45
N GLN A 129 1.44 8.09 19.56
CA GLN A 129 2.75 8.36 20.17
C GLN A 129 3.47 7.06 20.53
N SER A 130 2.76 6.13 21.19
CA SER A 130 3.31 4.81 21.51
C SER A 130 3.68 4.01 20.26
N ALA A 131 2.85 4.07 19.22
CA ALA A 131 3.11 3.39 17.95
C ALA A 131 4.34 3.96 17.23
N ILE A 132 4.46 5.29 17.15
CA ILE A 132 5.62 5.97 16.56
C ILE A 132 6.90 5.62 17.32
N ALA A 133 6.87 5.55 18.65
CA ALA A 133 8.02 5.18 19.47
C ALA A 133 8.54 3.77 19.14
N VAL A 134 7.67 2.82 18.72
CA VAL A 134 8.12 1.50 18.23
C VAL A 134 8.99 1.64 16.98
N LEU A 135 8.60 2.49 16.03
CA LEU A 135 9.40 2.72 14.82
C LEU A 135 10.74 3.37 15.13
N GLU A 136 10.80 4.24 16.13
CA GLU A 136 12.05 4.88 16.56
C GLU A 136 13.06 3.87 17.11
N THR A 137 12.61 2.74 17.66
CA THR A 137 13.51 1.66 18.10
C THR A 137 14.20 0.93 16.95
N LEU A 138 13.69 1.06 15.72
CA LEU A 138 14.25 0.49 14.50
C LEU A 138 15.14 1.50 13.73
N GLU A 139 15.27 2.71 14.24
CA GLU A 139 16.09 3.77 13.66
C GLU A 139 17.47 3.77 14.30
N PHE A 140 18.45 3.29 13.54
CA PHE A 140 19.83 3.21 13.99
C PHE A 140 20.70 4.30 13.33
N ASN A 141 21.78 4.69 14.02
CA ASN A 141 22.84 5.56 13.49
C ASN A 141 22.40 6.98 13.11
N GLY A 142 21.23 7.44 13.55
CA GLY A 142 20.77 8.80 13.27
C GLY A 142 20.49 9.08 11.78
N SER A 143 20.31 8.03 10.96
CA SER A 143 20.05 8.15 9.53
C SER A 143 18.63 8.60 9.19
N ASN A 144 17.75 8.71 10.19
CA ASN A 144 16.32 8.96 10.07
C ASN A 144 15.54 7.81 9.36
N LEU A 145 16.18 6.72 9.03
CA LEU A 145 15.59 5.56 8.36
C LEU A 145 15.43 4.40 9.34
N ILE A 146 14.33 3.65 9.20
CA ILE A 146 14.06 2.45 9.98
C ILE A 146 14.45 1.20 9.20
N TYR A 147 15.02 0.21 9.88
CA TYR A 147 15.34 -1.08 9.27
C TYR A 147 14.12 -1.99 9.25
N ILE A 148 13.77 -2.49 8.09
CA ILE A 148 12.63 -3.39 7.87
C ILE A 148 13.14 -4.82 7.75
N PRO A 149 12.64 -5.77 8.56
CA PRO A 149 12.97 -7.17 8.39
C PRO A 149 12.35 -7.72 7.09
N ARG A 150 12.95 -8.74 6.51
CA ARG A 150 12.44 -9.37 5.28
C ARG A 150 10.98 -9.77 5.44
N GLY A 151 10.14 -9.35 4.48
CA GLY A 151 8.69 -9.56 4.49
C GLY A 151 7.95 -8.74 5.55
N GLY A 152 8.55 -7.67 6.08
CA GLY A 152 7.97 -6.83 7.13
C GLY A 152 6.96 -5.77 6.64
N ASN A 153 6.62 -5.75 5.37
CA ASN A 153 5.67 -4.81 4.77
C ASN A 153 4.60 -5.50 3.90
N TRP A 154 3.98 -4.74 3.00
CA TRP A 154 2.90 -5.22 2.14
C TRP A 154 3.31 -6.42 1.25
N ALA A 155 4.54 -6.41 0.73
CA ALA A 155 5.10 -7.50 -0.09
C ALA A 155 5.70 -8.60 0.80
N ASP A 156 4.86 -9.24 1.59
CA ASP A 156 5.22 -10.06 2.74
C ASP A 156 5.85 -11.42 2.42
N GLU A 157 5.77 -11.88 1.20
CA GLU A 157 6.42 -13.10 0.70
C GLU A 157 7.48 -12.78 -0.36
N TYR A 158 8.03 -11.55 -0.37
CA TYR A 158 9.00 -11.07 -1.34
C TYR A 158 10.31 -10.62 -0.69
N LEU A 159 11.35 -10.33 -1.50
CA LEU A 159 12.68 -9.97 -1.03
C LEU A 159 12.79 -8.49 -0.62
N THR A 160 11.81 -7.99 0.10
CA THR A 160 11.84 -6.62 0.65
C THR A 160 12.43 -6.64 2.05
N GLU A 161 13.59 -6.01 2.23
CA GLU A 161 14.26 -5.87 3.52
C GLU A 161 15.21 -4.67 3.54
N GLY A 162 15.66 -4.29 4.71
CA GLY A 162 16.60 -3.19 4.89
C GLY A 162 15.90 -1.84 5.00
N TYR A 163 16.48 -0.82 4.45
CA TYR A 163 15.90 0.53 4.40
C TYR A 163 15.06 0.65 3.14
N THR A 164 13.84 0.12 3.16
CA THR A 164 12.95 0.03 2.01
C THR A 164 12.32 1.37 1.66
N LEU A 165 12.19 1.69 0.37
CA LEU A 165 11.55 2.92 -0.11
C LEU A 165 10.11 3.06 0.40
N PHE A 166 9.33 1.99 0.26
CA PHE A 166 7.92 1.96 0.65
C PHE A 166 7.71 2.37 2.12
N ASP A 167 8.42 1.73 3.02
CA ASP A 167 8.22 1.95 4.46
C ASP A 167 8.73 3.30 4.92
N GLN A 168 9.86 3.79 4.38
CA GLN A 168 10.34 5.12 4.69
C GLN A 168 9.38 6.21 4.19
N ALA A 169 8.90 6.08 2.95
CA ALA A 169 7.95 7.03 2.36
C ALA A 169 6.60 7.02 3.13
N LEU A 170 6.09 5.83 3.48
CA LEU A 170 4.87 5.69 4.26
C LEU A 170 5.02 6.30 5.66
N ARG A 171 6.16 6.06 6.33
CA ARG A 171 6.48 6.68 7.62
C ARG A 171 6.51 8.20 7.50
N ALA A 172 7.18 8.73 6.47
CA ALA A 172 7.25 10.17 6.25
C ALA A 172 5.85 10.76 6.04
N TRP A 173 5.04 10.16 5.19
CA TRP A 173 3.68 10.61 4.93
C TRP A 173 2.80 10.57 6.18
N SER A 174 2.81 9.46 6.91
CA SER A 174 2.04 9.32 8.15
C SER A 174 2.44 10.35 9.21
N LEU A 175 3.74 10.61 9.40
CA LEU A 175 4.25 11.62 10.33
C LEU A 175 3.87 13.05 9.90
N LEU A 176 3.90 13.36 8.60
CA LEU A 176 3.51 14.66 8.08
C LEU A 176 2.04 14.94 8.36
N GLU A 177 1.16 14.01 7.99
CA GLU A 177 -0.28 14.15 8.18
C GLU A 177 -0.66 14.21 9.67
N ALA A 178 -0.11 13.30 10.47
CA ALA A 178 -0.35 13.31 11.92
C ALA A 178 0.23 14.55 12.59
N GLY A 179 1.43 14.99 12.17
CA GLY A 179 2.06 16.20 12.69
C GLY A 179 1.23 17.46 12.45
N ARG A 180 0.66 17.59 11.26
CA ARG A 180 -0.26 18.69 10.89
C ARG A 180 -1.57 18.60 11.68
N THR A 181 -2.20 17.43 11.75
CA THR A 181 -3.51 17.20 12.36
C THR A 181 -3.49 17.36 13.88
N PHE A 182 -2.44 16.88 14.54
CA PHE A 182 -2.34 16.85 16.00
C PHE A 182 -1.38 17.92 16.56
N ASN A 183 -0.96 18.88 15.72
CA ASN A 183 -0.06 19.96 16.07
C ASN A 183 1.26 19.45 16.72
N GLN A 184 1.92 18.49 16.06
CA GLN A 184 3.16 17.87 16.52
C GLN A 184 4.35 18.27 15.60
N PRO A 185 5.02 19.41 15.85
CA PRO A 185 6.06 19.94 14.96
C PRO A 185 7.27 19.01 14.82
N ASN A 186 7.54 18.18 15.85
CA ASN A 186 8.61 17.19 15.79
C ASN A 186 8.36 16.10 14.75
N TRP A 187 7.12 15.68 14.57
CA TRP A 187 6.75 14.69 13.54
C TRP A 187 6.89 15.27 12.13
N ILE A 188 6.48 16.53 11.95
CA ILE A 188 6.67 17.24 10.68
C ILE A 188 8.15 17.34 10.34
N ARG A 189 9.00 17.74 11.31
CA ARG A 189 10.44 17.82 11.12
C ARG A 189 11.05 16.46 10.78
N LYS A 190 10.67 15.39 11.48
CA LYS A 190 11.12 14.02 11.19
C LYS A 190 10.71 13.58 9.78
N SER A 191 9.47 13.83 9.37
CA SER A 191 9.00 13.57 8.01
C SER A 191 9.88 14.25 6.97
N ASN A 192 10.16 15.55 7.12
CA ASN A 192 10.98 16.30 6.18
C ASN A 192 12.41 15.75 6.09
N LEU A 193 13.01 15.33 7.19
CA LEU A 193 14.34 14.70 7.19
C LEU A 193 14.34 13.36 6.43
N ILE A 194 13.32 12.54 6.64
CA ILE A 194 13.16 11.28 5.89
C ILE A 194 13.02 11.56 4.39
N LEU A 195 12.13 12.48 3.99
CA LEU A 195 11.93 12.84 2.58
C LEU A 195 13.20 13.39 1.95
N GLN A 196 13.97 14.20 2.68
CA GLN A 196 15.26 14.68 2.21
C GLN A 196 16.23 13.52 1.93
N VAL A 197 16.32 12.53 2.82
CA VAL A 197 17.15 11.34 2.60
C VAL A 197 16.68 10.57 1.37
N LEU A 198 15.37 10.33 1.22
CA LEU A 198 14.82 9.61 0.07
C LEU A 198 15.13 10.32 -1.25
N THR A 199 14.88 11.63 -1.33
CA THR A 199 15.07 12.40 -2.56
C THR A 199 16.53 12.68 -2.90
N SER A 200 17.48 12.45 -2.00
CA SER A 200 18.91 12.64 -2.24
C SER A 200 19.72 11.34 -2.34
N HIS A 201 19.38 10.28 -1.62
CA HIS A 201 20.21 9.07 -1.54
C HIS A 201 19.57 7.84 -2.23
N TYR A 202 18.28 7.86 -2.53
CA TYR A 202 17.61 6.74 -3.21
C TYR A 202 17.52 6.93 -4.72
N VAL A 203 17.78 8.13 -5.23
CA VAL A 203 17.70 8.42 -6.67
C VAL A 203 18.80 7.67 -7.41
N LEU A 204 18.39 6.85 -8.38
CA LEU A 204 19.26 6.09 -9.26
C LEU A 204 19.60 6.89 -10.53
N ASP A 205 20.64 6.47 -11.23
CA ASP A 205 21.09 7.06 -12.49
C ASP A 205 20.07 6.96 -13.62
N ASP A 206 19.25 5.89 -13.63
CA ASP A 206 18.12 5.72 -14.56
C ASP A 206 16.91 6.61 -14.25
N GLY A 207 16.89 7.26 -13.09
CA GLY A 207 15.85 8.18 -12.65
C GLY A 207 14.77 7.57 -11.76
N LEU A 208 14.82 6.27 -11.50
CA LEU A 208 14.01 5.61 -10.49
C LEU A 208 14.57 5.86 -9.08
N PHE A 209 13.84 5.39 -8.08
CA PHE A 209 14.34 5.27 -6.71
C PHE A 209 14.69 3.82 -6.40
N ALA A 210 15.78 3.59 -5.69
CA ALA A 210 16.12 2.28 -5.17
C ALA A 210 14.97 1.72 -4.31
N SER A 211 14.59 0.47 -4.49
CA SER A 211 13.54 -0.16 -3.68
C SER A 211 14.00 -0.37 -2.23
N SER A 212 15.29 -0.61 -2.01
CA SER A 212 15.89 -0.65 -0.68
C SER A 212 17.39 -0.40 -0.70
N LEU A 213 17.91 0.02 0.46
CA LEU A 213 19.34 0.10 0.74
C LEU A 213 19.67 -0.92 1.83
N LEU A 214 20.76 -1.66 1.63
CA LEU A 214 21.35 -2.59 2.58
C LEU A 214 22.84 -2.29 2.71
N PRO A 215 23.52 -2.69 3.81
CA PRO A 215 24.97 -2.54 3.90
C PRO A 215 25.68 -3.20 2.71
N GLY A 216 26.30 -2.36 1.86
CA GLY A 216 27.04 -2.82 0.67
C GLY A 216 26.20 -3.21 -0.54
N THR A 217 24.88 -3.02 -0.51
CA THR A 217 23.99 -3.40 -1.63
C THR A 217 22.86 -2.37 -1.81
N VAL A 218 22.58 -2.06 -3.06
CA VAL A 218 21.43 -1.23 -3.47
C VAL A 218 20.50 -2.10 -4.29
N ASP A 219 19.27 -2.28 -3.84
CA ASP A 219 18.25 -2.93 -4.66
C ASP A 219 17.67 -1.92 -5.67
N ARG A 220 17.97 -2.13 -6.93
CA ARG A 220 17.62 -1.23 -8.05
C ARG A 220 16.30 -1.59 -8.72
N ARG A 221 15.58 -2.61 -8.22
CA ARG A 221 14.28 -2.97 -8.77
C ARG A 221 13.29 -1.82 -8.58
N MET A 222 12.48 -1.56 -9.59
CA MET A 222 11.33 -0.69 -9.43
C MET A 222 10.38 -1.29 -8.39
N ASP A 223 10.07 -0.58 -7.33
CA ASP A 223 8.99 -0.84 -6.39
C ASP A 223 7.83 0.13 -6.68
N LEU A 224 6.80 -0.33 -7.38
CA LEU A 224 5.68 0.54 -7.76
C LEU A 224 5.00 1.13 -6.54
N ALA A 225 4.75 0.32 -5.51
CA ALA A 225 4.10 0.78 -4.27
C ALA A 225 4.94 1.84 -3.56
N GLY A 226 6.26 1.63 -3.48
CA GLY A 226 7.20 2.60 -2.90
C GLY A 226 7.20 3.93 -3.64
N HIS A 227 7.20 3.90 -4.97
CA HIS A 227 7.12 5.12 -5.80
C HIS A 227 5.77 5.84 -5.62
N CYS A 228 4.65 5.11 -5.57
CA CYS A 228 3.33 5.69 -5.33
C CYS A 228 3.25 6.38 -3.95
N VAL A 229 3.68 5.70 -2.90
CA VAL A 229 3.64 6.26 -1.54
C VAL A 229 4.58 7.47 -1.41
N LEU A 230 5.77 7.43 -2.04
CA LEU A 230 6.67 8.58 -2.08
C LEU A 230 6.04 9.78 -2.79
N ALA A 231 5.34 9.54 -3.90
CA ALA A 231 4.63 10.58 -4.63
C ALA A 231 3.51 11.20 -3.78
N MET A 232 2.80 10.41 -2.97
CA MET A 232 1.79 10.93 -2.05
C MET A 232 2.39 11.71 -0.88
N ALA A 233 3.60 11.35 -0.44
CA ALA A 233 4.29 11.98 0.68
C ALA A 233 4.99 13.31 0.32
N THR A 234 5.31 13.51 -0.96
CA THR A 234 6.06 14.69 -1.43
C THR A 234 5.15 15.81 -1.93
N GLU A 235 5.69 17.03 -2.00
CA GLU A 235 4.97 18.16 -2.60
C GLU A 235 4.76 17.92 -4.11
N PRO A 236 3.60 18.35 -4.66
CA PRO A 236 3.33 18.26 -6.09
C PRO A 236 4.46 18.88 -6.94
N GLY A 237 4.82 18.24 -8.03
CA GLY A 237 5.86 18.72 -8.93
C GLY A 237 7.30 18.48 -8.46
N THR A 238 7.55 17.74 -7.36
CA THR A 238 8.91 17.39 -6.92
C THR A 238 9.70 16.75 -8.05
N PRO A 239 10.82 17.36 -8.54
CA PRO A 239 11.43 16.98 -9.82
C PRO A 239 11.90 15.52 -9.90
N ALA A 240 12.51 14.99 -8.84
CA ALA A 240 12.96 13.60 -8.82
C ALA A 240 11.78 12.60 -8.88
N VAL A 241 10.65 12.92 -8.22
CA VAL A 241 9.45 12.11 -8.24
C VAL A 241 8.77 12.16 -9.61
N VAL A 242 8.61 13.36 -10.19
CA VAL A 242 8.08 13.53 -11.56
C VAL A 242 8.89 12.72 -12.56
N ARG A 243 10.23 12.78 -12.47
CA ARG A 243 11.10 11.98 -13.32
C ARG A 243 10.87 10.49 -13.16
N ALA A 244 10.81 9.99 -11.93
CA ALA A 244 10.59 8.57 -11.67
C ALA A 244 9.24 8.07 -12.19
N LEU A 245 8.15 8.84 -11.98
CA LEU A 245 6.83 8.51 -12.51
C LEU A 245 6.84 8.45 -14.05
N LYS A 246 7.54 9.37 -14.73
CA LYS A 246 7.71 9.30 -16.19
C LYS A 246 8.49 8.07 -16.63
N VAL A 247 9.60 7.75 -15.99
CA VAL A 247 10.40 6.55 -16.30
C VAL A 247 9.56 5.27 -16.14
N ILE A 248 8.70 5.19 -15.11
CA ILE A 248 7.77 4.07 -14.97
C ILE A 248 6.80 4.02 -16.16
N SER A 249 6.18 5.15 -16.53
CA SER A 249 5.28 5.24 -17.68
C SER A 249 5.96 4.80 -18.98
N ASP A 250 7.15 5.34 -19.27
CA ASP A 250 7.93 5.03 -20.47
C ASP A 250 8.30 3.54 -20.57
N ASN A 251 8.52 2.89 -19.44
CA ASN A 251 8.90 1.48 -19.39
C ASN A 251 7.73 0.51 -19.31
N THR A 252 6.53 0.98 -19.08
CA THR A 252 5.32 0.16 -18.92
C THR A 252 4.17 0.63 -19.82
N ILE A 253 3.50 1.71 -19.49
CA ILE A 253 2.28 2.19 -20.15
C ILE A 253 2.50 2.44 -21.64
N LEU A 254 3.58 3.15 -22.01
CA LEU A 254 3.90 3.43 -23.42
C LEU A 254 4.31 2.18 -24.20
N LYS A 255 4.57 1.07 -23.50
CA LYS A 255 4.79 -0.27 -24.10
C LYS A 255 3.52 -1.13 -24.09
N GLY A 256 2.37 -0.56 -23.70
CA GLY A 256 1.09 -1.27 -23.64
C GLY A 256 0.96 -2.23 -22.46
N GLN A 257 1.71 -2.01 -21.37
CA GLN A 257 1.69 -2.84 -20.16
C GLN A 257 1.30 -2.04 -18.93
N LEU A 258 0.41 -2.58 -18.08
CA LEU A 258 0.17 -2.00 -16.77
C LEU A 258 1.41 -2.17 -15.87
N PRO A 259 1.73 -1.18 -15.02
CA PRO A 259 2.89 -1.27 -14.14
C PRO A 259 2.76 -2.44 -13.15
N PRO A 260 3.70 -3.39 -13.12
CA PRO A 260 3.71 -4.49 -12.17
C PRO A 260 4.27 -4.05 -10.81
N ALA A 261 4.06 -4.89 -9.79
CA ALA A 261 4.49 -4.61 -8.41
C ALA A 261 6.00 -4.32 -8.30
N PHE A 262 6.82 -5.19 -8.90
CA PHE A 262 8.28 -5.05 -8.98
C PHE A 262 8.81 -5.39 -10.37
N LEU A 263 9.85 -4.65 -10.82
CA LEU A 263 10.63 -4.91 -12.04
C LEU A 263 12.12 -4.67 -11.79
N PRO A 264 13.00 -5.45 -12.45
CA PRO A 264 12.71 -6.61 -13.29
C PRO A 264 12.16 -7.80 -12.50
N VAL A 265 11.46 -8.69 -13.20
CA VAL A 265 10.97 -9.97 -12.66
C VAL A 265 12.16 -10.88 -12.35
N ILE A 266 12.10 -11.59 -11.24
CA ILE A 266 13.12 -12.58 -10.83
C ILE A 266 12.77 -13.92 -11.47
N TYR A 267 13.69 -14.48 -12.27
CA TYR A 267 13.56 -15.78 -12.94
C TYR A 267 14.42 -16.85 -12.24
N PRO A 268 14.22 -18.15 -12.54
CA PRO A 268 14.98 -19.25 -11.92
C PRO A 268 16.50 -19.21 -12.10
N ASP A 269 17.00 -18.51 -13.10
CA ASP A 269 18.42 -18.27 -13.38
C ASP A 269 18.97 -16.99 -12.74
N ASP A 270 18.11 -16.19 -12.08
CA ASP A 270 18.52 -14.99 -11.36
C ASP A 270 19.24 -15.37 -10.05
N PRO A 271 20.33 -14.67 -9.66
CA PRO A 271 21.00 -14.89 -8.38
C PRO A 271 20.12 -14.81 -7.14
N ASN A 272 19.01 -14.06 -7.20
CA ASN A 272 18.06 -13.90 -6.10
C ASN A 272 17.00 -15.02 -6.03
N TRP A 273 16.95 -15.91 -7.04
CA TRP A 273 15.88 -16.92 -7.11
C TRP A 273 15.83 -17.84 -5.90
N SER A 274 16.98 -18.38 -5.47
CA SER A 274 17.03 -19.29 -4.33
C SER A 274 16.56 -18.64 -3.03
N ALA A 275 16.84 -17.34 -2.85
CA ALA A 275 16.36 -16.57 -1.71
C ALA A 275 14.85 -16.33 -1.78
N LEU A 276 14.32 -16.07 -2.97
CA LEU A 276 12.88 -15.90 -3.21
C LEU A 276 12.14 -17.22 -3.02
N GLU A 277 12.63 -18.30 -3.62
CA GLU A 277 12.01 -19.64 -3.53
C GLU A 277 12.02 -20.18 -2.09
N GLY A 278 13.07 -19.91 -1.32
CA GLY A 278 13.20 -20.34 0.07
C GLY A 278 12.33 -19.56 1.08
N PHE A 279 11.70 -18.46 0.66
CA PHE A 279 10.95 -17.57 1.56
C PHE A 279 9.43 -17.84 1.54
N HIS A 280 9.00 -19.11 1.42
CA HIS A 280 7.58 -19.45 1.35
C HIS A 280 7.18 -20.48 2.41
N LEU A 281 6.10 -20.18 3.17
CA LEU A 281 5.51 -21.13 4.12
C LEU A 281 4.35 -21.94 3.51
N PHE A 282 3.67 -21.41 2.50
CA PHE A 282 2.41 -21.95 1.99
C PHE A 282 2.44 -22.26 0.49
N GLY A 283 3.61 -22.59 -0.04
CA GLY A 283 3.84 -22.76 -1.47
C GLY A 283 4.23 -21.46 -2.15
N MET A 284 4.97 -21.57 -3.24
CA MET A 284 5.55 -20.46 -3.97
C MET A 284 4.49 -19.72 -4.80
N LYS A 285 4.08 -18.53 -4.36
CA LYS A 285 3.21 -17.62 -5.10
C LYS A 285 3.99 -16.72 -6.05
N ASN A 286 5.23 -16.36 -5.70
CA ASN A 286 6.09 -15.44 -6.43
C ASN A 286 6.81 -16.08 -7.63
N LYS A 287 6.08 -16.87 -8.44
CA LYS A 287 6.58 -17.31 -9.75
C LYS A 287 6.83 -16.08 -10.63
N PRO A 288 7.67 -16.17 -11.67
CA PRO A 288 7.85 -15.05 -12.60
C PRO A 288 6.51 -14.53 -13.12
N HIS A 289 6.33 -13.20 -13.09
CA HIS A 289 5.10 -12.48 -13.44
C HIS A 289 3.92 -12.64 -12.48
N HIS A 290 4.05 -13.39 -11.40
CA HIS A 290 2.97 -13.62 -10.45
C HIS A 290 3.19 -12.85 -9.14
N TYR A 291 2.10 -12.56 -8.45
CA TYR A 291 2.02 -12.04 -7.10
C TYR A 291 2.91 -10.79 -6.94
N HIS A 292 3.86 -10.76 -5.98
CA HIS A 292 4.78 -9.63 -5.86
C HIS A 292 5.92 -9.67 -6.89
N ASN A 293 6.27 -10.85 -7.45
CA ASN A 293 7.31 -10.98 -8.45
C ASN A 293 6.80 -10.63 -9.87
N GLY A 294 6.38 -9.39 -10.03
CA GLY A 294 5.93 -8.86 -11.31
C GLY A 294 4.42 -8.93 -11.55
N GLY A 295 3.60 -9.38 -10.60
CA GLY A 295 2.14 -9.30 -10.73
C GLY A 295 1.62 -7.86 -10.74
N ILE A 296 0.50 -7.63 -11.40
CA ILE A 296 -0.20 -6.35 -11.49
C ILE A 296 -1.25 -6.29 -10.38
N TRP A 297 -1.15 -5.30 -9.50
CA TRP A 297 -2.06 -5.08 -8.40
C TRP A 297 -2.90 -3.82 -8.65
N TRP A 298 -4.20 -3.98 -8.80
CA TRP A 298 -5.11 -2.89 -9.13
C TRP A 298 -5.04 -1.70 -8.17
N ILE A 299 -4.75 -1.94 -6.90
CA ILE A 299 -4.57 -0.86 -5.92
C ILE A 299 -3.34 -0.02 -6.23
N TRP A 300 -2.22 -0.63 -6.61
CA TRP A 300 -1.01 0.13 -6.95
C TRP A 300 -1.10 0.80 -8.32
N THR A 301 -1.80 0.17 -9.29
CA THR A 301 -2.17 0.83 -10.55
C THR A 301 -2.99 2.09 -10.27
N ALA A 302 -3.97 2.01 -9.36
CA ALA A 302 -4.81 3.14 -8.97
C ALA A 302 -4.04 4.23 -8.21
N TRP A 303 -3.16 3.85 -7.29
CA TRP A 303 -2.32 4.82 -6.59
C TRP A 303 -1.28 5.45 -7.50
N TYR A 304 -0.82 4.73 -8.52
CA TYR A 304 0.01 5.31 -9.56
C TYR A 304 -0.77 6.36 -10.39
N ALA A 305 -2.03 6.08 -10.73
CA ALA A 305 -2.91 7.07 -11.35
C ALA A 305 -3.09 8.34 -10.48
N GLN A 306 -3.30 8.16 -9.16
CA GLN A 306 -3.35 9.29 -8.21
C GLN A 306 -2.02 10.06 -8.15
N ALA A 307 -0.90 9.36 -8.19
CA ALA A 307 0.43 9.97 -8.21
C ALA A 307 0.65 10.79 -9.49
N LEU A 308 0.26 10.27 -10.65
CA LEU A 308 0.32 11.00 -11.94
C LEU A 308 -0.52 12.28 -11.87
N ARG A 309 -1.77 12.20 -11.42
CA ARG A 309 -2.67 13.36 -11.23
C ARG A 309 -2.04 14.38 -10.28
N ARG A 310 -1.59 13.93 -9.12
CA ARG A 310 -1.00 14.80 -8.10
C ARG A 310 0.22 15.58 -8.60
N HIS A 311 1.01 14.98 -9.48
CA HIS A 311 2.23 15.58 -10.02
C HIS A 311 2.06 16.23 -11.41
N GLY A 312 0.83 16.36 -11.91
CA GLY A 312 0.51 17.06 -13.16
C GLY A 312 0.91 16.30 -14.43
N LEU A 313 0.93 14.97 -14.38
CA LEU A 313 1.27 14.09 -15.48
C LEU A 313 0.00 13.57 -16.18
N GLU A 314 -0.79 14.49 -16.73
CA GLU A 314 -2.13 14.19 -17.25
C GLU A 314 -2.11 13.31 -18.50
N ALA A 315 -1.09 13.43 -19.36
CA ALA A 315 -0.97 12.60 -20.57
C ALA A 315 -0.69 11.14 -20.20
N GLU A 316 0.20 10.90 -19.23
CA GLU A 316 0.52 9.58 -18.71
C GLU A 316 -0.68 8.99 -17.95
N LEU A 317 -1.43 9.81 -17.21
CA LEU A 317 -2.68 9.40 -16.55
C LEU A 317 -3.73 8.95 -17.57
N GLN A 318 -3.97 9.74 -18.61
CA GLN A 318 -4.94 9.38 -19.64
C GLN A 318 -4.56 8.06 -20.33
N SER A 319 -3.29 7.89 -20.68
CA SER A 319 -2.79 6.64 -21.28
C SER A 319 -2.96 5.44 -20.34
N LEU A 320 -2.74 5.62 -19.03
CA LEU A 320 -2.96 4.58 -18.01
C LEU A 320 -4.44 4.19 -17.91
N LEU A 321 -5.35 5.17 -17.91
CA LEU A 321 -6.80 4.92 -17.83
C LEU A 321 -7.32 4.21 -19.08
N GLU A 322 -6.85 4.58 -20.26
CA GLU A 322 -7.19 3.90 -21.52
C GLU A 322 -6.70 2.44 -21.53
N LEU A 323 -5.45 2.20 -21.11
CA LEU A 323 -4.89 0.86 -20.99
C LEU A 323 -5.64 0.02 -19.93
N THR A 324 -6.02 0.63 -18.81
CA THR A 324 -6.84 0.00 -17.77
C THR A 324 -8.17 -0.50 -18.32
N GLU A 325 -8.88 0.34 -19.08
CA GLU A 325 -10.13 -0.06 -19.73
C GLU A 325 -9.92 -1.22 -20.73
N LEU A 326 -8.85 -1.15 -21.52
CA LEU A 326 -8.52 -2.22 -22.47
C LEU A 326 -8.30 -3.55 -21.75
N VAL A 327 -7.53 -3.54 -20.65
CA VAL A 327 -7.25 -4.76 -19.87
C VAL A 327 -8.53 -5.27 -19.20
N LEU A 328 -9.32 -4.42 -18.56
CA LEU A 328 -10.60 -4.84 -17.94
C LEU A 328 -11.58 -5.42 -18.96
N ASN A 329 -11.66 -4.84 -20.15
CA ASN A 329 -12.50 -5.34 -21.24
C ASN A 329 -12.11 -6.76 -21.71
N SER A 330 -10.90 -7.23 -21.47
CA SER A 330 -10.47 -8.59 -21.80
C SER A 330 -10.93 -9.64 -20.76
N HIS A 331 -11.49 -9.23 -19.61
CA HIS A 331 -11.88 -10.10 -18.50
C HIS A 331 -13.39 -10.09 -18.28
N THR A 332 -14.12 -11.02 -18.91
CA THR A 332 -15.60 -11.08 -18.84
C THR A 332 -16.11 -11.44 -17.45
N ASP A 333 -15.36 -12.23 -16.68
CA ASP A 333 -15.74 -12.79 -15.38
C ASP A 333 -14.91 -12.20 -14.23
N PHE A 334 -14.44 -10.95 -14.38
CA PHE A 334 -13.65 -10.27 -13.35
C PHE A 334 -14.44 -10.11 -12.03
N ASP A 335 -13.94 -10.77 -10.97
CA ASP A 335 -14.56 -10.78 -9.64
C ASP A 335 -13.63 -10.18 -8.56
N PHE A 336 -12.91 -9.12 -8.91
CA PHE A 336 -12.00 -8.39 -8.01
C PHE A 336 -10.92 -9.27 -7.41
N GLU A 337 -10.29 -10.10 -8.23
CA GLU A 337 -9.17 -10.96 -7.86
C GLU A 337 -7.96 -10.14 -7.41
N GLU A 338 -7.11 -10.76 -6.62
CA GLU A 338 -6.02 -10.13 -5.89
C GLU A 338 -5.00 -9.45 -6.81
N TYR A 339 -4.63 -10.12 -7.94
CA TYR A 339 -3.69 -9.59 -8.94
C TYR A 339 -3.95 -10.18 -10.33
N LEU A 340 -3.32 -9.58 -11.34
CA LEU A 340 -3.16 -10.19 -12.67
C LEU A 340 -1.68 -10.57 -12.87
N THR A 341 -1.43 -11.64 -13.63
CA THR A 341 -0.07 -11.91 -14.13
C THR A 341 0.33 -10.87 -15.16
N SER A 342 1.59 -10.40 -15.17
CA SER A 342 1.99 -9.35 -16.11
C SER A 342 2.34 -9.85 -17.52
N ASP A 343 2.47 -11.15 -17.72
CA ASP A 343 2.74 -11.78 -19.01
C ASP A 343 1.48 -12.10 -19.81
N THR A 344 0.51 -12.72 -19.15
CA THR A 344 -0.72 -13.22 -19.80
C THR A 344 -1.99 -12.50 -19.37
N LEU A 345 -1.90 -11.61 -18.40
CA LEU A 345 -3.03 -10.94 -17.73
C LEU A 345 -4.02 -11.92 -17.08
N ALA A 346 -3.61 -13.16 -16.80
CA ALA A 346 -4.46 -14.12 -16.11
C ALA A 346 -4.73 -13.64 -14.65
N VAL A 347 -5.98 -13.84 -14.21
CA VAL A 347 -6.39 -13.52 -12.83
C VAL A 347 -5.72 -14.47 -11.84
N GLY A 348 -5.35 -13.95 -10.66
CA GLY A 348 -4.69 -14.71 -9.61
C GLY A 348 -5.09 -14.25 -8.21
N GLY A 349 -4.89 -15.14 -7.25
CA GLY A 349 -5.14 -14.87 -5.83
C GLY A 349 -6.61 -14.98 -5.43
N THR A 350 -6.98 -14.23 -4.40
CA THR A 350 -8.30 -14.29 -3.76
C THR A 350 -9.29 -13.37 -4.48
N PRO A 351 -10.51 -13.84 -4.87
CA PRO A 351 -11.53 -12.97 -5.43
C PRO A 351 -12.20 -12.09 -4.35
N LYS A 352 -12.94 -11.08 -4.79
CA LYS A 352 -13.67 -10.12 -3.96
C LYS A 352 -12.79 -9.45 -2.90
N LEU A 353 -11.55 -9.14 -3.30
CA LEU A 353 -10.58 -8.48 -2.44
C LEU A 353 -10.87 -6.97 -2.35
N CYS A 354 -10.94 -6.44 -1.13
CA CYS A 354 -11.18 -5.02 -0.89
C CYS A 354 -10.08 -4.12 -1.48
N PHE A 355 -8.84 -4.59 -1.49
CA PHE A 355 -7.71 -3.91 -2.11
C PHE A 355 -7.96 -3.66 -3.60
N THR A 356 -8.38 -4.70 -4.34
CA THR A 356 -8.72 -4.59 -5.76
C THR A 356 -9.97 -3.72 -5.98
N ALA A 357 -11.04 -3.96 -5.22
CA ALA A 357 -12.26 -3.15 -5.32
C ALA A 357 -11.99 -1.66 -5.06
N THR A 358 -11.13 -1.33 -4.09
CA THR A 358 -10.68 0.05 -3.82
C THR A 358 -9.93 0.62 -5.02
N GLY A 359 -9.03 -0.14 -5.64
CA GLY A 359 -8.31 0.28 -6.84
C GLY A 359 -9.25 0.63 -8.00
N ILE A 360 -10.24 -0.21 -8.27
CA ILE A 360 -11.28 0.04 -9.30
C ILE A 360 -12.09 1.31 -8.99
N ARG A 361 -12.44 1.56 -7.73
CA ARG A 361 -13.14 2.79 -7.32
C ARG A 361 -12.28 4.04 -7.57
N ILE A 362 -11.01 4.01 -7.22
CA ILE A 362 -10.07 5.13 -7.44
C ILE A 362 -9.94 5.42 -8.94
N LEU A 363 -9.72 4.39 -9.77
CA LEU A 363 -9.57 4.55 -11.23
C LEU A 363 -10.85 5.11 -11.87
N HIS A 364 -12.01 4.62 -11.45
CA HIS A 364 -13.30 5.16 -11.89
C HIS A 364 -13.48 6.64 -11.52
N PHE A 365 -13.15 7.01 -10.29
CA PHE A 365 -13.22 8.38 -9.80
C PHE A 365 -12.34 9.31 -10.64
N LEU A 366 -11.06 8.95 -10.84
CA LEU A 366 -10.10 9.73 -11.62
C LEU A 366 -10.48 9.85 -13.11
N LYS A 367 -11.21 8.89 -13.67
CA LYS A 367 -11.68 8.94 -15.05
C LYS A 367 -12.81 9.95 -15.25
N ASN A 368 -13.60 10.25 -14.21
CA ASN A 368 -14.79 11.08 -14.28
C ASN A 368 -14.61 12.48 -13.70
N GLU A 369 -13.42 12.80 -13.18
CA GLU A 369 -13.00 14.16 -12.82
C GLU A 369 -12.37 14.88 -14.01
#